data_a4672060c27a34e77e02a21ca0eaddd9
#
_entry.id   a4672060c27a34e77e02a21ca0eaddd9
#
_cell.length_a   1.000
_cell.length_b   1.000
_cell.length_c   1.000
_cell.angle_alpha   90.00
_cell.angle_beta   90.00
_cell.angle_gamma   90.00
#
_symmetry.space_group_name_H-M   'P 1'
#
loop_
_entity.id
_entity.type
_entity.pdbx_description
1 polymer ?
#
loop_
_entity_poly.entity_id
_entity_poly.type
_entity_poly.pdbx_seq_one_letter_code
_entity_poly.pdbx_strand_id
1 'polypeptide(L)'
;MYDADMQQFILRRSNGDIWNFFHDEKQGLCYSNLTKRSTWSNPVTLHKNANQYFHVDMDQEDNFHILFQDNLGNIQYSYLSEDSLKTVPVLNSKTPAVYNKHFYIVPFRNNIHIFYILQHDNSNLLAYQVLSDGKAGSPKVVDYVTGSRFPCSIICDKSSNIYAFYQASDGKSLQIGYKKYILAQKLWTEFTPVTRYDGNCEYPKTVIDAGGIIHLCYQRRSGRQYEMVYLQKVPDKKLWTNEVLVHSSIHPFEDASILWINDSIIVYWVRDDMVFYNAGAQSGNSWSKPLKLNFQAGRQLVCLHYRSNTVYETPKIAVHNIPGSFVGGLRLAFHQHLQENRDSLSGEDLRSLILDTLKLLKINIEELKDGESAVKDELSRLINRYDELEKDLVKNTVKLNFLEEKTRHFLDDRFTAITEKARKEEEKAAGG
;
A
#
# COMPACT_ATOMS: atom_id res chain seq x y z
N MET A 1 10.89 -9.79 19.26
CA MET A 1 9.57 -9.40 19.81
C MET A 1 8.93 -8.50 18.79
N TYR A 2 7.72 -8.79 18.41
CA TYR A 2 6.93 -7.95 17.51
C TYR A 2 6.48 -6.69 18.25
N ASP A 3 6.75 -5.54 17.64
CA ASP A 3 6.32 -4.24 18.17
C ASP A 3 5.31 -3.62 17.20
N ALA A 4 4.06 -3.72 17.59
CA ALA A 4 2.95 -3.23 16.79
C ALA A 4 2.70 -1.72 16.96
N ASP A 5 3.26 -1.11 17.99
CA ASP A 5 3.12 0.32 18.27
C ASP A 5 4.20 1.15 17.58
N MET A 6 5.28 0.51 17.14
CA MET A 6 6.33 1.16 16.36
C MET A 6 5.86 1.34 14.91
N GLN A 7 5.38 2.53 14.60
CA GLN A 7 4.99 2.89 13.24
C GLN A 7 6.23 3.22 12.40
N GLN A 8 6.35 2.53 11.25
CA GLN A 8 7.36 2.81 10.25
C GLN A 8 6.72 2.83 8.86
N PHE A 9 7.15 3.78 8.04
CA PHE A 9 6.59 4.00 6.70
C PHE A 9 7.69 3.78 5.66
N ILE A 10 7.53 2.73 4.87
CA ILE A 10 8.41 2.39 3.76
C ILE A 10 7.74 2.89 2.48
N LEU A 11 8.34 3.89 1.86
CA LEU A 11 7.84 4.50 0.64
C LEU A 11 8.86 4.30 -0.48
N ARG A 12 8.40 3.74 -1.59
CA ARG A 12 9.22 3.48 -2.76
C ARG A 12 8.83 4.40 -3.90
N ARG A 13 9.73 5.29 -4.27
CA ARG A 13 9.55 6.23 -5.37
C ARG A 13 9.49 5.51 -6.72
N SER A 14 8.99 6.18 -7.74
CA SER A 14 8.90 5.68 -9.12
C SER A 14 10.25 5.26 -9.70
N ASN A 15 11.34 5.95 -9.32
CA ASN A 15 12.72 5.63 -9.69
C ASN A 15 13.31 4.41 -8.94
N GLY A 16 12.54 3.85 -7.98
CA GLY A 16 12.93 2.69 -7.17
C GLY A 16 13.62 3.02 -5.85
N ASP A 17 13.90 4.28 -5.54
CA ASP A 17 14.49 4.69 -4.27
C ASP A 17 13.53 4.40 -3.11
N ILE A 18 14.07 3.85 -2.03
CA ILE A 18 13.29 3.45 -0.86
C ILE A 18 13.61 4.38 0.31
N TRP A 19 12.55 4.92 0.89
CA TRP A 19 12.58 5.80 2.05
C TRP A 19 11.90 5.13 3.22
N ASN A 20 12.50 5.23 4.41
CA ASN A 20 11.92 4.80 5.68
C ASN A 20 11.73 6.02 6.57
N PHE A 21 10.48 6.30 6.97
CA PHE A 21 10.15 7.31 7.96
C PHE A 21 9.82 6.63 9.27
N PHE A 22 10.41 7.11 10.35
CA PHE A 22 10.27 6.52 11.68
C PHE A 22 10.45 7.58 12.77
N HIS A 23 10.02 7.25 13.98
CA HIS A 23 10.26 8.08 15.16
C HIS A 23 11.47 7.55 15.96
N ASP A 24 12.34 8.47 16.32
CA ASP A 24 13.46 8.24 17.24
C ASP A 24 13.21 9.02 18.52
N GLU A 25 13.39 8.40 19.69
CA GLU A 25 13.12 9.02 20.99
C GLU A 25 13.93 10.31 21.24
N LYS A 26 15.12 10.42 20.67
CA LYS A 26 16.04 11.56 20.88
C LYS A 26 15.95 12.60 19.77
N GLN A 27 15.65 12.15 18.54
CA GLN A 27 15.64 12.99 17.34
C GLN A 27 14.25 13.36 16.85
N GLY A 28 13.19 12.72 17.37
CA GLY A 28 11.82 12.91 16.91
C GLY A 28 11.54 12.21 15.58
N LEU A 29 10.81 12.82 14.69
CA LEU A 29 10.49 12.26 13.38
C LEU A 29 11.69 12.35 12.44
N CYS A 30 12.11 11.21 11.92
CA CYS A 30 13.29 11.04 11.09
C CYS A 30 12.98 10.27 9.80
N TYR A 31 13.88 10.34 8.86
CA TYR A 31 13.92 9.42 7.72
C TYR A 31 15.32 8.89 7.43
N SER A 32 15.39 7.78 6.73
CA SER A 32 16.60 7.21 6.12
C SER A 32 16.29 6.70 4.71
N ASN A 33 17.27 6.73 3.83
CA ASN A 33 17.15 6.23 2.46
C ASN A 33 17.94 4.94 2.33
N LEU A 34 17.39 3.97 1.60
CA LEU A 34 18.14 2.78 1.23
C LEU A 34 19.02 3.10 0.03
N THR A 35 20.33 3.03 0.23
CA THR A 35 21.31 3.32 -0.82
C THR A 35 21.34 2.19 -1.86
N LYS A 36 21.94 2.46 -3.03
CA LYS A 36 22.16 1.44 -4.09
C LYS A 36 23.04 0.27 -3.61
N ARG A 37 23.75 0.42 -2.49
CA ARG A 37 24.56 -0.65 -1.86
C ARG A 37 23.75 -1.48 -0.86
N SER A 38 22.43 -1.32 -0.82
CA SER A 38 21.52 -1.98 0.14
C SER A 38 21.82 -1.66 1.61
N THR A 39 22.42 -0.49 1.88
CA THR A 39 22.64 0.02 3.23
C THR A 39 21.78 1.25 3.46
N TRP A 40 21.27 1.41 4.68
CA TRP A 40 20.54 2.62 5.05
C TRP A 40 21.51 3.80 5.24
N SER A 41 21.08 4.98 4.80
CA SER A 41 21.77 6.23 5.15
C SER A 41 21.66 6.50 6.65
N ASN A 42 22.49 7.39 7.16
CA ASN A 42 22.27 7.92 8.51
C ASN A 42 20.89 8.59 8.59
N PRO A 43 20.22 8.49 9.76
CA PRO A 43 18.97 9.19 9.99
C PRO A 43 19.09 10.70 9.80
N VAL A 44 18.10 11.28 9.14
CA VAL A 44 17.95 12.72 8.99
C VAL A 44 16.74 13.15 9.79
N THR A 45 16.90 14.05 10.75
CA THR A 45 15.81 14.59 11.57
C THR A 45 14.98 15.57 10.76
N LEU A 46 13.68 15.30 10.65
CA LEU A 46 12.70 16.22 10.07
C LEU A 46 12.12 17.16 11.12
N HIS A 47 11.61 16.59 12.21
CA HIS A 47 10.93 17.33 13.28
C HIS A 47 11.29 16.81 14.66
N LYS A 48 12.15 17.53 15.36
CA LYS A 48 12.65 17.14 16.69
C LYS A 48 11.54 17.05 17.75
N ASN A 49 10.49 17.88 17.63
CA ASN A 49 9.39 17.95 18.59
C ASN A 49 8.19 17.07 18.19
N ALA A 50 8.30 16.29 17.12
CA ALA A 50 7.27 15.31 16.77
C ALA A 50 7.30 14.13 17.74
N ASN A 51 6.13 13.62 18.09
CA ASN A 51 6.03 12.38 18.84
C ASN A 51 5.83 11.18 17.92
N GLN A 52 5.66 9.99 18.50
CA GLN A 52 5.56 8.71 17.76
C GLN A 52 4.31 8.57 16.89
N TYR A 53 3.32 9.46 17.01
CA TYR A 53 2.07 9.40 16.23
C TYR A 53 2.15 10.28 15.00
N PHE A 54 2.35 9.65 13.87
CA PHE A 54 2.47 10.30 12.57
C PHE A 54 1.96 9.38 11.46
N HIS A 55 1.77 9.92 10.27
CA HIS A 55 1.45 9.17 9.05
C HIS A 55 2.18 9.81 7.89
N VAL A 56 2.68 9.00 6.99
CA VAL A 56 3.34 9.46 5.76
C VAL A 56 2.70 8.79 4.57
N ASP A 57 2.39 9.58 3.56
CA ASP A 57 1.99 9.08 2.25
C ASP A 57 2.76 9.81 1.15
N MET A 58 2.66 9.36 -0.07
CA MET A 58 3.39 9.86 -1.22
C MET A 58 2.42 10.13 -2.37
N ASP A 59 2.57 11.30 -3.02
CA ASP A 59 1.82 11.62 -4.23
C ASP A 59 2.41 10.94 -5.49
N GLN A 60 1.79 11.18 -6.62
CA GLN A 60 2.22 10.59 -7.91
C GLN A 60 3.54 11.19 -8.43
N GLU A 61 3.91 12.37 -7.95
CA GLU A 61 5.16 13.07 -8.26
C GLU A 61 6.30 12.70 -7.30
N ASP A 62 6.12 11.64 -6.48
CA ASP A 62 7.10 11.16 -5.49
C ASP A 62 7.39 12.12 -4.34
N ASN A 63 6.55 13.12 -4.10
CA ASN A 63 6.66 13.99 -2.94
C ASN A 63 6.00 13.35 -1.72
N PHE A 64 6.56 13.61 -0.53
CA PHE A 64 6.05 13.05 0.70
C PHE A 64 5.15 14.02 1.45
N HIS A 65 4.03 13.51 1.90
CA HIS A 65 3.04 14.18 2.72
C HIS A 65 3.09 13.58 4.13
N ILE A 66 3.38 14.38 5.12
CA ILE A 66 3.65 13.95 6.49
C ILE A 66 2.67 14.65 7.43
N LEU A 67 1.88 13.87 8.15
CA LEU A 67 1.00 14.37 9.21
C LEU A 67 1.50 13.84 10.54
N PHE A 68 1.74 14.72 11.50
CA PHE A 68 2.30 14.32 12.79
C PHE A 68 1.73 15.13 13.92
N GLN A 69 1.83 14.59 15.11
CA GLN A 69 1.53 15.28 16.34
C GLN A 69 2.81 15.76 17.00
N ASP A 70 2.82 17.02 17.46
CA ASP A 70 3.91 17.53 18.29
C ASP A 70 3.72 17.14 19.76
N ASN A 71 4.71 17.44 20.60
CA ASN A 71 4.71 17.15 22.03
C ASN A 71 3.66 17.93 22.83
N LEU A 72 2.99 18.91 22.23
CA LEU A 72 1.87 19.65 22.82
C LEU A 72 0.50 19.10 22.36
N GLY A 73 0.51 18.14 21.45
CA GLY A 73 -0.72 17.56 20.88
C GLY A 73 -1.27 18.30 19.66
N ASN A 74 -0.57 19.34 19.16
CA ASN A 74 -0.94 20.00 17.92
C ASN A 74 -0.74 19.06 16.73
N ILE A 75 -1.60 19.17 15.74
CA ILE A 75 -1.48 18.44 14.47
C ILE A 75 -0.78 19.34 13.47
N GLN A 76 0.32 18.86 12.91
CA GLN A 76 1.14 19.54 11.93
C GLN A 76 1.17 18.72 10.64
N TYR A 77 1.24 19.41 9.53
CA TYR A 77 1.44 18.81 8.22
C TYR A 77 2.73 19.33 7.61
N SER A 78 3.53 18.43 7.03
CA SER A 78 4.73 18.75 6.26
C SER A 78 4.66 18.17 4.85
N TYR A 79 5.12 18.95 3.92
CA TYR A 79 5.37 18.57 2.54
C TYR A 79 6.88 18.53 2.32
N LEU A 80 7.38 17.36 1.91
CA LEU A 80 8.80 17.15 1.63
C LEU A 80 8.97 16.77 0.15
N SER A 81 9.57 17.66 -0.61
CA SER A 81 10.06 17.44 -1.97
C SER A 81 11.60 17.31 -1.98
N GLU A 82 12.20 17.12 -3.15
CA GLU A 82 13.66 17.01 -3.27
C GLU A 82 14.37 18.25 -2.70
N ASP A 83 13.81 19.44 -2.92
CA ASP A 83 14.47 20.70 -2.64
C ASP A 83 13.88 21.44 -1.43
N SER A 84 12.79 20.98 -0.83
CA SER A 84 12.11 21.76 0.20
C SER A 84 11.34 20.93 1.21
N LEU A 85 11.40 21.39 2.47
CA LEU A 85 10.52 20.96 3.54
C LEU A 85 9.67 22.16 3.96
N LYS A 86 8.34 22.04 3.81
CA LYS A 86 7.37 23.08 4.23
C LYS A 86 6.44 22.50 5.28
N THR A 87 6.27 23.20 6.40
CA THR A 87 5.40 22.77 7.50
C THR A 87 4.33 23.80 7.76
N VAL A 88 3.10 23.35 7.95
CA VAL A 88 1.95 24.20 8.28
C VAL A 88 1.12 23.56 9.40
N PRO A 89 0.52 24.39 10.30
CA PRO A 89 -0.38 23.88 11.32
C PRO A 89 -1.70 23.41 10.70
N VAL A 90 -2.21 22.27 11.15
CA VAL A 90 -3.52 21.71 10.78
C VAL A 90 -4.55 21.99 11.87
N LEU A 91 -4.19 21.68 13.12
CA LEU A 91 -5.06 21.89 14.27
C LEU A 91 -4.22 22.17 15.51
N ASN A 92 -4.51 23.28 16.19
CA ASN A 92 -3.89 23.60 17.46
C ASN A 92 -4.72 23.03 18.61
N SER A 93 -4.07 22.31 19.50
CA SER A 93 -4.69 21.81 20.72
C SER A 93 -4.91 22.94 21.73
N LYS A 94 -6.12 23.04 22.27
CA LYS A 94 -6.41 24.03 23.31
C LYS A 94 -5.75 23.67 24.65
N THR A 95 -5.59 22.40 24.90
CA THR A 95 -4.88 21.84 26.06
C THR A 95 -3.91 20.78 25.57
N PRO A 96 -2.70 20.69 26.15
CA PRO A 96 -1.76 19.63 25.77
C PRO A 96 -2.42 18.26 25.92
N ALA A 97 -2.58 17.55 24.80
CA ALA A 97 -3.24 16.25 24.78
C ALA A 97 -2.56 15.36 23.72
N VAL A 98 -1.63 14.53 24.20
CA VAL A 98 -0.87 13.59 23.37
C VAL A 98 -1.48 12.21 23.51
N TYR A 99 -2.05 11.70 22.42
CA TYR A 99 -2.59 10.35 22.30
C TYR A 99 -2.58 9.93 20.84
N ASN A 100 -2.76 8.65 20.52
CA ASN A 100 -2.82 8.19 19.14
C ASN A 100 -4.08 8.72 18.46
N LYS A 101 -3.88 9.66 17.55
CA LYS A 101 -4.95 10.28 16.75
C LYS A 101 -5.27 9.49 15.47
N HIS A 102 -4.63 8.36 15.24
CA HIS A 102 -4.87 7.48 14.09
C HIS A 102 -4.93 8.27 12.77
N PHE A 103 -3.82 8.87 12.41
CA PHE A 103 -3.72 9.70 11.22
C PHE A 103 -3.83 8.91 9.92
N TYR A 104 -4.52 9.52 8.93
CA TYR A 104 -4.50 9.09 7.54
C TYR A 104 -4.38 10.30 6.63
N ILE A 105 -3.64 10.14 5.55
CA ILE A 105 -3.49 11.14 4.49
C ILE A 105 -3.90 10.48 3.18
N VAL A 106 -4.63 11.22 2.35
CA VAL A 106 -4.92 10.84 0.97
C VAL A 106 -4.54 12.04 0.09
N PRO A 107 -3.34 12.03 -0.52
CA PRO A 107 -2.94 13.07 -1.47
C PRO A 107 -3.78 12.92 -2.74
N PHE A 108 -4.34 14.02 -3.21
CA PHE A 108 -5.10 14.05 -4.45
C PHE A 108 -4.92 15.38 -5.18
N ARG A 109 -4.13 15.40 -6.25
CA ARG A 109 -3.76 16.62 -6.99
C ARG A 109 -3.27 17.72 -6.03
N ASN A 110 -3.89 18.90 -6.06
CA ASN A 110 -3.52 20.03 -5.20
C ASN A 110 -4.20 20.01 -3.82
N ASN A 111 -4.95 18.96 -3.49
CA ASN A 111 -5.65 18.84 -2.22
C ASN A 111 -5.13 17.65 -1.43
N ILE A 112 -4.92 17.83 -0.14
CA ILE A 112 -4.55 16.76 0.77
C ILE A 112 -5.72 16.52 1.71
N HIS A 113 -6.29 15.33 1.64
CA HIS A 113 -7.37 14.92 2.51
C HIS A 113 -6.78 14.30 3.77
N ILE A 114 -7.09 14.88 4.91
CA ILE A 114 -6.52 14.55 6.21
C ILE A 114 -7.61 13.99 7.11
N PHE A 115 -7.33 12.86 7.76
CA PHE A 115 -8.20 12.21 8.72
C PHE A 115 -7.48 11.99 10.03
N TYR A 116 -8.19 12.15 11.13
CA TYR A 116 -7.67 11.90 12.47
C TYR A 116 -8.82 11.69 13.47
N ILE A 117 -8.50 11.04 14.58
CA ILE A 117 -9.44 10.82 15.67
C ILE A 117 -9.26 11.89 16.75
N LEU A 118 -10.35 12.55 17.10
CA LEU A 118 -10.42 13.47 18.26
C LEU A 118 -11.20 12.82 19.39
N GLN A 119 -10.69 12.96 20.61
CA GLN A 119 -11.43 12.63 21.82
C GLN A 119 -12.24 13.84 22.28
N HIS A 120 -13.54 13.64 22.46
CA HIS A 120 -14.46 14.67 22.93
C HIS A 120 -15.54 14.02 23.81
N ASP A 121 -15.67 14.47 25.04
CA ASP A 121 -16.71 14.02 26.00
C ASP A 121 -16.86 12.48 26.07
N ASN A 122 -15.80 11.75 26.31
CA ASN A 122 -15.73 10.28 26.31
C ASN A 122 -16.08 9.59 24.99
N SER A 123 -16.17 10.34 23.90
CA SER A 123 -16.43 9.84 22.56
C SER A 123 -15.23 10.06 21.66
N ASN A 124 -15.06 9.21 20.65
CA ASN A 124 -14.06 9.39 19.61
C ASN A 124 -14.75 9.86 18.33
N LEU A 125 -14.25 10.95 17.78
CA LEU A 125 -14.75 11.55 16.55
C LEU A 125 -13.77 11.31 15.42
N LEU A 126 -14.22 10.68 14.34
CA LEU A 126 -13.47 10.69 13.08
C LEU A 126 -13.63 12.07 12.46
N ALA A 127 -12.57 12.84 12.49
CA ALA A 127 -12.50 14.18 11.91
C ALA A 127 -11.84 14.15 10.54
N TYR A 128 -12.21 15.10 9.71
CA TYR A 128 -11.77 15.25 8.34
C TYR A 128 -11.48 16.72 8.03
N GLN A 129 -10.35 16.99 7.37
CA GLN A 129 -9.99 18.31 6.83
C GLN A 129 -9.42 18.15 5.43
N VAL A 130 -9.52 19.23 4.65
CA VAL A 130 -8.83 19.35 3.36
C VAL A 130 -7.80 20.47 3.50
N LEU A 131 -6.58 20.15 3.15
CA LEU A 131 -5.52 21.15 3.01
C LEU A 131 -5.40 21.48 1.52
N SER A 132 -5.57 22.75 1.18
CA SER A 132 -5.49 23.27 -0.18
C SER A 132 -4.53 24.46 -0.18
N ASP A 133 -3.60 24.50 -1.12
CA ASP A 133 -2.60 25.57 -1.26
C ASP A 133 -1.85 25.88 0.05
N GLY A 134 -1.51 24.84 0.81
CA GLY A 134 -0.80 24.94 2.08
C GLY A 134 -1.64 25.50 3.25
N LYS A 135 -2.97 25.58 3.11
CA LYS A 135 -3.87 26.03 4.16
C LYS A 135 -4.86 24.94 4.55
N ALA A 136 -4.93 24.63 5.83
CA ALA A 136 -5.93 23.70 6.37
C ALA A 136 -7.30 24.36 6.43
N GLY A 137 -8.31 23.73 5.85
CA GLY A 137 -9.72 24.11 6.01
C GLY A 137 -10.21 23.84 7.44
N SER A 138 -11.46 24.18 7.75
CA SER A 138 -12.05 23.86 9.04
C SER A 138 -12.28 22.35 9.19
N PRO A 139 -12.05 21.77 10.39
CA PRO A 139 -12.33 20.37 10.65
C PRO A 139 -13.84 20.09 10.56
N LYS A 140 -14.19 18.97 9.97
CA LYS A 140 -15.54 18.44 9.87
C LYS A 140 -15.59 17.08 10.54
N VAL A 141 -16.65 16.77 11.26
CA VAL A 141 -16.88 15.46 11.82
C VAL A 141 -17.47 14.56 10.74
N VAL A 142 -16.83 13.44 10.48
CA VAL A 142 -17.37 12.38 9.60
C VAL A 142 -18.39 11.56 10.35
N ASP A 143 -17.99 11.03 11.54
CA ASP A 143 -18.87 10.28 12.44
C ASP A 143 -18.22 10.05 13.81
N TYR A 144 -19.00 9.43 14.71
CA TYR A 144 -18.50 8.85 15.96
C TYR A 144 -17.92 7.45 15.68
N VAL A 145 -16.78 7.14 16.28
CA VAL A 145 -16.13 5.83 16.12
C VAL A 145 -15.77 5.22 17.46
N THR A 146 -15.57 3.91 17.48
CA THR A 146 -15.17 3.21 18.71
C THR A 146 -13.75 3.55 19.11
N GLY A 147 -13.45 3.47 20.42
CA GLY A 147 -12.08 3.62 20.97
C GLY A 147 -11.23 2.37 20.77
N SER A 148 -11.33 1.70 19.64
CA SER A 148 -10.54 0.52 19.34
C SER A 148 -9.12 0.88 18.89
N ARG A 149 -8.20 -0.10 18.93
CA ARG A 149 -6.83 0.05 18.41
C ARG A 149 -6.81 0.41 16.91
N PHE A 150 -7.80 -0.03 16.15
CA PHE A 150 -7.97 0.26 14.73
C PHE A 150 -9.38 0.82 14.48
N PRO A 151 -9.62 2.10 14.80
CA PRO A 151 -10.97 2.67 14.80
C PRO A 151 -11.55 2.80 13.40
N CYS A 152 -10.74 2.93 12.37
CA CYS A 152 -11.18 3.04 10.99
C CYS A 152 -10.14 2.51 10.00
N SER A 153 -10.57 2.32 8.75
CA SER A 153 -9.74 2.04 7.59
C SER A 153 -10.13 3.00 6.47
N ILE A 154 -9.19 3.77 5.95
CA ILE A 154 -9.43 4.78 4.92
C ILE A 154 -8.82 4.30 3.60
N ILE A 155 -9.61 4.28 2.53
CA ILE A 155 -9.19 3.91 1.18
C ILE A 155 -9.75 4.88 0.15
N CYS A 156 -9.11 4.94 -1.02
CA CYS A 156 -9.52 5.79 -2.13
C CYS A 156 -9.70 4.96 -3.39
N ASP A 157 -10.83 5.14 -4.10
CA ASP A 157 -11.09 4.46 -5.36
C ASP A 157 -10.45 5.20 -6.56
N LYS A 158 -10.48 4.58 -7.75
CA LYS A 158 -9.95 5.17 -9.00
C LYS A 158 -10.67 6.45 -9.43
N SER A 159 -11.89 6.65 -8.97
CA SER A 159 -12.66 7.89 -9.19
C SER A 159 -12.38 8.93 -8.11
N SER A 160 -11.36 8.69 -7.28
CA SER A 160 -10.93 9.56 -6.18
C SER A 160 -11.99 9.79 -5.11
N ASN A 161 -12.98 8.89 -5.02
CA ASN A 161 -13.87 8.89 -3.87
C ASN A 161 -13.16 8.21 -2.69
N ILE A 162 -13.36 8.76 -1.49
CA ILE A 162 -12.73 8.25 -0.28
C ILE A 162 -13.78 7.48 0.53
N TYR A 163 -13.42 6.31 0.99
CA TYR A 163 -14.24 5.48 1.86
C TYR A 163 -13.61 5.43 3.24
N ALA A 164 -14.41 5.74 4.25
CA ALA A 164 -14.05 5.56 5.65
C ALA A 164 -14.86 4.38 6.20
N PHE A 165 -14.19 3.25 6.45
CA PHE A 165 -14.78 2.07 7.07
C PHE A 165 -14.54 2.11 8.57
N TYR A 166 -15.58 1.89 9.36
CA TYR A 166 -15.50 1.90 10.83
C TYR A 166 -16.66 1.11 11.44
N GLN A 167 -16.62 0.94 12.75
CA GLN A 167 -17.68 0.33 13.52
C GLN A 167 -18.70 1.37 13.97
N ALA A 168 -19.97 1.08 13.78
CA ALA A 168 -21.10 1.84 14.32
C ALA A 168 -22.09 0.90 15.02
N SER A 169 -22.78 1.40 16.03
CA SER A 169 -23.83 0.63 16.72
C SER A 169 -25.12 0.60 15.90
N ASP A 170 -25.72 -0.58 15.78
CA ASP A 170 -27.08 -0.76 15.24
C ASP A 170 -28.15 -0.76 16.35
N GLY A 171 -27.77 -0.41 17.59
CA GLY A 171 -28.63 -0.44 18.77
C GLY A 171 -28.56 -1.75 19.58
N LYS A 172 -27.91 -2.81 19.01
CA LYS A 172 -27.72 -4.11 19.70
C LYS A 172 -26.23 -4.47 19.76
N SER A 173 -25.52 -4.27 18.67
CA SER A 173 -24.13 -4.67 18.50
C SER A 173 -23.38 -3.67 17.62
N LEU A 174 -22.08 -3.82 17.55
CA LEU A 174 -21.22 -3.02 16.67
C LEU A 174 -21.14 -3.68 15.31
N GLN A 175 -21.58 -2.98 14.28
CA GLN A 175 -21.51 -3.42 12.91
C GLN A 175 -20.49 -2.60 12.12
N ILE A 176 -19.88 -3.22 11.12
CA ILE A 176 -18.97 -2.54 10.19
C ILE A 176 -19.77 -1.97 9.04
N GLY A 177 -19.50 -0.74 8.72
CA GLY A 177 -20.01 -0.04 7.55
C GLY A 177 -19.04 1.04 7.11
N TYR A 178 -19.51 1.88 6.22
CA TYR A 178 -18.69 2.98 5.69
C TYR A 178 -19.53 4.22 5.39
N LYS A 179 -18.86 5.36 5.39
CA LYS A 179 -19.27 6.57 4.69
C LYS A 179 -18.36 6.79 3.48
N LYS A 180 -18.93 7.32 2.40
CA LYS A 180 -18.21 7.63 1.17
C LYS A 180 -18.16 9.14 0.98
N TYR A 181 -16.98 9.70 0.80
CA TYR A 181 -16.81 11.06 0.31
C TYR A 181 -16.82 11.06 -1.21
N ILE A 182 -17.84 11.67 -1.79
CA ILE A 182 -17.97 11.81 -3.24
C ILE A 182 -17.23 13.09 -3.65
N LEU A 183 -16.07 12.94 -4.26
CA LEU A 183 -15.19 14.06 -4.59
C LEU A 183 -15.89 15.09 -5.49
N ALA A 184 -16.61 14.65 -6.51
CA ALA A 184 -17.32 15.52 -7.45
C ALA A 184 -18.39 16.39 -6.77
N GLN A 185 -18.99 15.90 -5.67
CA GLN A 185 -20.04 16.59 -4.91
C GLN A 185 -19.52 17.28 -3.65
N LYS A 186 -18.28 16.97 -3.24
CA LYS A 186 -17.64 17.47 -2.00
C LYS A 186 -18.47 17.18 -0.74
N LEU A 187 -19.14 16.02 -0.68
CA LEU A 187 -19.98 15.64 0.45
C LEU A 187 -19.80 14.17 0.86
N TRP A 188 -20.08 13.90 2.13
CA TRP A 188 -20.13 12.56 2.70
C TRP A 188 -21.52 11.98 2.53
N THR A 189 -21.61 10.68 2.20
CA THR A 189 -22.86 9.94 2.22
C THR A 189 -23.26 9.61 3.66
N GLU A 190 -24.50 9.16 3.85
CA GLU A 190 -24.92 8.52 5.09
C GLU A 190 -24.15 7.21 5.32
N PHE A 191 -24.12 6.77 6.59
CA PHE A 191 -23.50 5.49 6.95
C PHE A 191 -24.22 4.32 6.26
N THR A 192 -23.43 3.51 5.57
CA THR A 192 -23.93 2.32 4.88
C THR A 192 -23.40 1.08 5.60
N PRO A 193 -24.24 0.30 6.30
CA PRO A 193 -23.81 -0.92 6.97
C PRO A 193 -23.40 -1.98 5.94
N VAL A 194 -22.32 -2.68 6.23
CA VAL A 194 -21.81 -3.82 5.44
C VAL A 194 -22.12 -5.13 6.13
N THR A 195 -21.91 -5.20 7.43
CA THR A 195 -22.18 -6.41 8.22
C THR A 195 -23.56 -6.34 8.88
N ARG A 196 -24.14 -7.53 9.12
CA ARG A 196 -25.39 -7.73 9.86
C ARG A 196 -25.26 -9.02 10.64
N TYR A 197 -24.66 -8.94 11.82
CA TYR A 197 -24.38 -10.08 12.68
C TYR A 197 -24.96 -9.85 14.07
N ASP A 198 -25.38 -10.91 14.78
CA ASP A 198 -25.98 -10.79 16.12
C ASP A 198 -24.96 -10.45 17.23
N GLY A 199 -23.68 -10.29 16.89
CA GLY A 199 -22.60 -9.87 17.78
C GLY A 199 -21.78 -8.75 17.16
N ASN A 200 -20.72 -8.36 17.88
CA ASN A 200 -19.81 -7.32 17.39
C ASN A 200 -18.96 -7.81 16.23
N CYS A 201 -18.84 -6.96 15.21
CA CYS A 201 -17.87 -7.06 14.13
C CYS A 201 -16.76 -6.04 14.39
N GLU A 202 -15.49 -6.48 14.37
CA GLU A 202 -14.35 -5.68 14.87
C GLU A 202 -13.22 -5.59 13.85
N TYR A 203 -12.44 -4.53 13.96
CA TYR A 203 -11.18 -4.31 13.24
C TYR A 203 -11.29 -4.40 11.72
N PRO A 204 -12.09 -3.53 11.08
CA PRO A 204 -12.17 -3.51 9.63
C PRO A 204 -10.82 -3.18 8.99
N LYS A 205 -10.41 -4.00 8.05
CA LYS A 205 -9.22 -3.78 7.22
C LYS A 205 -9.61 -3.90 5.76
N THR A 206 -9.25 -2.92 4.98
CA THR A 206 -9.66 -2.82 3.58
C THR A 206 -8.49 -2.51 2.66
N VAL A 207 -8.54 -3.04 1.45
CA VAL A 207 -7.69 -2.62 0.32
C VAL A 207 -8.53 -2.54 -0.94
N ILE A 208 -8.07 -1.79 -1.93
CA ILE A 208 -8.65 -1.76 -3.28
C ILE A 208 -7.63 -2.33 -4.25
N ASP A 209 -8.02 -3.32 -5.03
CA ASP A 209 -7.18 -3.93 -6.06
C ASP A 209 -7.08 -3.08 -7.33
N ALA A 210 -6.25 -3.52 -8.28
CA ALA A 210 -6.09 -2.86 -9.58
C ALA A 210 -7.38 -2.88 -10.42
N GLY A 211 -8.30 -3.80 -10.17
CA GLY A 211 -9.64 -3.85 -10.79
C GLY A 211 -10.64 -2.87 -10.18
N GLY A 212 -10.29 -2.25 -9.04
CA GLY A 212 -11.18 -1.38 -8.28
C GLY A 212 -12.13 -2.15 -7.35
N ILE A 213 -11.88 -3.44 -7.12
CA ILE A 213 -12.62 -4.23 -6.15
C ILE A 213 -12.16 -3.84 -4.75
N ILE A 214 -13.11 -3.54 -3.88
CA ILE A 214 -12.83 -3.31 -2.46
C ILE A 214 -12.88 -4.66 -1.76
N HIS A 215 -11.78 -5.02 -1.10
CA HIS A 215 -11.67 -6.19 -0.25
C HIS A 215 -11.74 -5.74 1.20
N LEU A 216 -12.59 -6.38 1.99
CA LEU A 216 -12.76 -6.13 3.42
C LEU A 216 -12.56 -7.43 4.19
N CYS A 217 -11.69 -7.41 5.20
CA CYS A 217 -11.70 -8.44 6.23
C CYS A 217 -11.96 -7.81 7.60
N TYR A 218 -12.53 -8.61 8.49
CA TYR A 218 -12.83 -8.21 9.85
C TYR A 218 -12.89 -9.42 10.76
N GLN A 219 -12.83 -9.19 12.06
CA GLN A 219 -12.98 -10.20 13.09
C GLN A 219 -14.39 -10.12 13.73
N ARG A 220 -14.95 -11.28 14.08
CA ARG A 220 -16.11 -11.37 14.96
C ARG A 220 -15.96 -12.55 15.93
N ARG A 221 -16.77 -12.55 16.97
CA ARG A 221 -16.80 -13.66 17.92
C ARG A 221 -18.06 -14.51 17.68
N SER A 222 -17.87 -15.81 17.49
CA SER A 222 -18.94 -16.81 17.34
C SER A 222 -18.78 -17.86 18.46
N GLY A 223 -19.60 -17.76 19.48
CA GLY A 223 -19.48 -18.60 20.67
C GLY A 223 -18.14 -18.43 21.37
N ARG A 224 -17.32 -19.50 21.40
CA ARG A 224 -15.99 -19.48 21.99
C ARG A 224 -14.86 -19.22 21.00
N GLN A 225 -15.17 -19.03 19.73
CA GLN A 225 -14.18 -18.84 18.67
C GLN A 225 -14.23 -17.41 18.14
N TYR A 226 -13.08 -16.95 17.67
CA TYR A 226 -12.95 -15.77 16.84
C TYR A 226 -12.95 -16.22 15.37
N GLU A 227 -13.68 -15.53 14.55
CA GLU A 227 -13.79 -15.78 13.12
C GLU A 227 -13.19 -14.61 12.36
N MET A 228 -12.28 -14.90 11.44
CA MET A 228 -11.82 -13.96 10.41
C MET A 228 -12.76 -14.12 9.21
N VAL A 229 -13.44 -13.05 8.87
CA VAL A 229 -14.44 -13.02 7.80
C VAL A 229 -14.02 -12.08 6.70
N TYR A 230 -14.35 -12.44 5.48
CA TYR A 230 -14.02 -11.69 4.28
C TYR A 230 -15.26 -11.40 3.44
N LEU A 231 -15.27 -10.21 2.81
CA LEU A 231 -16.24 -9.79 1.79
C LEU A 231 -15.54 -8.94 0.73
N GLN A 232 -16.17 -8.85 -0.43
CA GLN A 232 -15.73 -7.91 -1.46
C GLN A 232 -16.87 -7.11 -2.06
N LYS A 233 -16.55 -5.93 -2.54
CA LYS A 233 -17.43 -5.04 -3.28
C LYS A 233 -16.88 -4.85 -4.68
N VAL A 234 -17.53 -5.46 -5.64
CA VAL A 234 -17.17 -5.32 -7.06
C VAL A 234 -17.65 -3.94 -7.54
N PRO A 235 -16.86 -3.20 -8.34
CA PRO A 235 -17.33 -1.99 -9.00
C PRO A 235 -18.68 -2.22 -9.69
N ASP A 236 -19.52 -1.20 -9.74
CA ASP A 236 -20.83 -1.21 -10.40
C ASP A 236 -21.90 -2.17 -9.81
N LYS A 237 -21.54 -3.06 -8.90
CA LYS A 237 -22.51 -3.84 -8.15
C LYS A 237 -23.00 -3.07 -6.92
N LYS A 238 -24.33 -3.07 -6.72
CA LYS A 238 -24.95 -2.39 -5.55
C LYS A 238 -24.60 -3.09 -4.24
N LEU A 239 -24.54 -4.42 -4.24
CA LEU A 239 -24.38 -5.23 -3.04
C LEU A 239 -22.95 -5.74 -2.87
N TRP A 240 -22.57 -5.96 -1.62
CA TRP A 240 -21.40 -6.74 -1.24
C TRP A 240 -21.64 -8.23 -1.53
N THR A 241 -20.57 -9.00 -1.68
CA THR A 241 -20.66 -10.46 -1.74
C THR A 241 -21.17 -11.02 -0.40
N ASN A 242 -21.55 -12.28 -0.38
CA ASN A 242 -21.79 -12.98 0.88
C ASN A 242 -20.50 -13.06 1.69
N GLU A 243 -20.65 -13.12 3.00
CA GLU A 243 -19.55 -13.34 3.94
C GLU A 243 -18.90 -14.69 3.70
N VAL A 244 -17.57 -14.71 3.69
CA VAL A 244 -16.77 -15.95 3.57
C VAL A 244 -15.92 -16.08 4.83
N LEU A 245 -16.06 -17.21 5.54
CA LEU A 245 -15.23 -17.54 6.67
C LEU A 245 -13.83 -17.91 6.17
N VAL A 246 -12.83 -17.08 6.51
CA VAL A 246 -11.42 -17.31 6.15
C VAL A 246 -10.78 -18.30 7.11
N HIS A 247 -10.95 -18.05 8.42
CA HIS A 247 -10.37 -18.88 9.47
C HIS A 247 -11.11 -18.71 10.80
N SER A 248 -11.10 -19.76 11.63
CA SER A 248 -11.59 -19.72 13.02
C SER A 248 -10.46 -20.07 13.99
N SER A 249 -10.42 -19.38 15.13
CA SER A 249 -9.42 -19.57 16.19
C SER A 249 -10.03 -19.41 17.57
N ILE A 250 -9.49 -20.08 18.58
CA ILE A 250 -9.82 -19.83 19.98
C ILE A 250 -9.17 -18.56 20.53
N HIS A 251 -8.20 -18.01 19.80
CA HIS A 251 -7.52 -16.75 20.13
C HIS A 251 -7.95 -15.65 19.15
N PRO A 252 -7.97 -14.39 19.57
CA PRO A 252 -8.20 -13.27 18.67
C PRO A 252 -7.09 -13.17 17.63
N PHE A 253 -7.42 -12.56 16.48
CA PHE A 253 -6.44 -12.30 15.42
C PHE A 253 -5.77 -10.95 15.70
N GLU A 254 -4.59 -11.02 16.31
CA GLU A 254 -3.82 -9.81 16.61
C GLU A 254 -3.19 -9.24 15.35
N ASP A 255 -3.24 -7.92 15.21
CA ASP A 255 -2.68 -7.18 14.07
C ASP A 255 -3.02 -7.76 12.69
N ALA A 256 -4.23 -8.33 12.61
CA ALA A 256 -4.72 -8.84 11.34
C ALA A 256 -4.82 -7.74 10.29
N SER A 257 -4.45 -8.06 9.07
CA SER A 257 -4.58 -7.15 7.93
C SER A 257 -4.83 -7.93 6.65
N ILE A 258 -5.24 -7.21 5.62
CA ILE A 258 -5.49 -7.73 4.29
C ILE A 258 -4.57 -7.03 3.30
N LEU A 259 -4.11 -7.79 2.32
CA LEU A 259 -3.35 -7.28 1.19
C LEU A 259 -3.73 -8.03 -0.09
N TRP A 260 -3.58 -7.37 -1.20
CA TRP A 260 -3.74 -7.95 -2.52
C TRP A 260 -2.39 -7.89 -3.25
N ILE A 261 -1.93 -9.02 -3.75
CA ILE A 261 -0.67 -9.16 -4.47
C ILE A 261 -0.87 -10.13 -5.64
N ASN A 262 -0.59 -9.68 -6.87
CA ASN A 262 -0.61 -10.52 -8.08
C ASN A 262 -1.89 -11.37 -8.19
N ASP A 263 -3.05 -10.74 -8.12
CA ASP A 263 -4.38 -11.38 -8.19
C ASP A 263 -4.69 -12.37 -7.05
N SER A 264 -3.86 -12.38 -6.02
CA SER A 264 -4.10 -13.15 -4.80
C SER A 264 -4.47 -12.24 -3.64
N ILE A 265 -5.45 -12.64 -2.87
CA ILE A 265 -5.85 -11.97 -1.64
C ILE A 265 -5.18 -12.70 -0.48
N ILE A 266 -4.49 -11.97 0.37
CA ILE A 266 -3.85 -12.53 1.55
C ILE A 266 -4.42 -11.84 2.78
N VAL A 267 -4.94 -12.62 3.71
CA VAL A 267 -5.26 -12.18 5.06
C VAL A 267 -4.22 -12.75 6.00
N TYR A 268 -3.55 -11.91 6.75
CA TYR A 268 -2.53 -12.33 7.69
C TYR A 268 -2.79 -11.81 9.09
N TRP A 269 -2.19 -12.44 10.08
CA TRP A 269 -2.15 -12.00 11.47
C TRP A 269 -0.82 -12.40 12.10
N VAL A 270 -0.47 -11.73 13.20
CA VAL A 270 0.73 -12.02 13.97
C VAL A 270 0.32 -12.72 15.25
N ARG A 271 1.03 -13.77 15.63
CA ARG A 271 0.91 -14.46 16.92
C ARG A 271 2.26 -15.04 17.32
N ASP A 272 2.66 -14.80 18.55
CA ASP A 272 3.94 -15.28 19.13
C ASP A 272 5.15 -14.92 18.24
N ASP A 273 5.23 -13.68 17.78
CA ASP A 273 6.26 -13.17 16.85
C ASP A 273 6.31 -13.90 15.50
N MET A 274 5.26 -14.61 15.13
CA MET A 274 5.14 -15.35 13.88
C MET A 274 4.00 -14.80 13.04
N VAL A 275 4.22 -14.74 11.74
CA VAL A 275 3.19 -14.34 10.77
C VAL A 275 2.49 -15.61 10.26
N PHE A 276 1.18 -15.63 10.43
CA PHE A 276 0.28 -16.62 9.85
C PHE A 276 -0.57 -15.96 8.76
N TYR A 277 -0.95 -16.70 7.76
CA TYR A 277 -1.79 -16.18 6.68
C TYR A 277 -2.66 -17.25 6.02
N ASN A 278 -3.74 -16.80 5.42
CA ASN A 278 -4.52 -17.55 4.44
C ASN A 278 -4.43 -16.82 3.09
N ALA A 279 -4.23 -17.57 2.03
CA ALA A 279 -4.29 -17.05 0.68
C ALA A 279 -5.64 -17.40 0.04
N GLY A 280 -6.29 -16.41 -0.53
CA GLY A 280 -7.55 -16.55 -1.25
C GLY A 280 -7.36 -16.30 -2.75
N ALA A 281 -8.18 -16.98 -3.57
CA ALA A 281 -8.28 -16.66 -4.98
C ALA A 281 -8.88 -15.24 -5.16
N GLN A 282 -8.65 -14.59 -6.30
CA GLN A 282 -9.16 -13.25 -6.61
C GLN A 282 -10.69 -13.13 -6.44
N SER A 283 -11.44 -14.21 -6.69
CA SER A 283 -12.89 -14.27 -6.45
C SER A 283 -13.27 -14.19 -4.96
N GLY A 284 -12.32 -14.43 -4.04
CA GLY A 284 -12.55 -14.47 -2.60
C GLY A 284 -13.37 -15.66 -2.10
N ASN A 285 -13.75 -16.58 -2.96
CA ASN A 285 -14.65 -17.69 -2.62
C ASN A 285 -13.93 -18.92 -2.05
N SER A 286 -12.62 -19.01 -2.23
CA SER A 286 -11.82 -20.14 -1.75
C SER A 286 -10.56 -19.64 -1.05
N TRP A 287 -10.24 -20.28 0.07
CA TRP A 287 -9.10 -19.89 0.92
C TRP A 287 -8.25 -21.11 1.25
N SER A 288 -6.95 -20.92 1.31
CA SER A 288 -6.03 -21.94 1.82
C SER A 288 -6.31 -22.26 3.28
N LYS A 289 -5.80 -23.37 3.78
CA LYS A 289 -5.60 -23.56 5.23
C LYS A 289 -4.60 -22.52 5.73
N PRO A 290 -4.60 -22.21 7.05
CA PRO A 290 -3.59 -21.31 7.61
C PRO A 290 -2.19 -21.81 7.34
N LEU A 291 -1.37 -20.94 6.82
CA LEU A 291 0.03 -21.16 6.52
C LEU A 291 0.87 -20.29 7.46
N LYS A 292 1.99 -20.83 7.91
CA LYS A 292 3.00 -20.04 8.63
C LYS A 292 3.99 -19.51 7.61
N LEU A 293 4.18 -18.18 7.61
CA LEU A 293 5.19 -17.60 6.77
C LEU A 293 6.59 -17.92 7.35
N ASN A 294 7.43 -18.55 6.53
CA ASN A 294 8.81 -18.83 6.88
C ASN A 294 9.65 -17.56 6.68
N PHE A 295 9.34 -16.54 7.46
CA PHE A 295 9.97 -15.24 7.41
C PHE A 295 11.05 -15.18 8.47
N GLN A 296 12.30 -15.31 8.04
CA GLN A 296 13.45 -15.14 8.93
C GLN A 296 13.65 -13.64 9.21
N ALA A 297 12.82 -13.10 10.08
CA ALA A 297 12.87 -11.68 10.44
C ALA A 297 14.04 -11.34 11.38
N GLY A 298 14.86 -12.30 11.74
CA GLY A 298 15.78 -12.14 12.85
C GLY A 298 15.01 -11.98 14.15
N ARG A 299 15.48 -11.12 15.06
CA ARG A 299 14.85 -10.91 16.37
C ARG A 299 13.80 -9.78 16.39
N GLN A 300 13.55 -9.12 15.25
CA GLN A 300 12.70 -7.94 15.22
C GLN A 300 11.77 -7.95 14.01
N LEU A 301 10.55 -8.42 14.23
CA LEU A 301 9.44 -8.29 13.30
C LEU A 301 8.71 -6.98 13.60
N VAL A 302 8.48 -6.16 12.59
CA VAL A 302 7.76 -4.89 12.69
C VAL A 302 6.61 -4.82 11.69
N CYS A 303 5.57 -4.06 12.02
CA CYS A 303 4.50 -3.73 11.09
C CYS A 303 4.91 -2.47 10.31
N LEU A 304 5.02 -2.60 9.01
CA LEU A 304 5.42 -1.53 8.11
C LEU A 304 4.24 -1.03 7.31
N HIS A 305 4.03 0.27 7.27
CA HIS A 305 3.21 0.88 6.23
C HIS A 305 4.02 0.87 4.93
N TYR A 306 3.45 0.31 3.86
CA TYR A 306 4.15 0.20 2.59
C TYR A 306 3.37 0.84 1.47
N ARG A 307 4.05 1.66 0.67
CA ARG A 307 3.53 2.21 -0.58
C ARG A 307 4.62 2.30 -1.63
N SER A 308 4.25 2.08 -2.88
CA SER A 308 5.15 2.14 -4.03
C SER A 308 4.51 2.91 -5.18
N ASN A 309 5.30 3.76 -5.82
CA ASN A 309 4.96 4.41 -7.09
C ASN A 309 5.67 3.76 -8.28
N THR A 310 6.39 2.64 -8.06
CA THR A 310 7.04 1.97 -9.19
C THR A 310 5.99 1.35 -10.11
N VAL A 311 6.18 1.51 -11.41
CA VAL A 311 5.28 0.96 -12.44
C VAL A 311 5.16 -0.56 -12.39
N TYR A 312 6.11 -1.26 -11.77
CA TYR A 312 6.10 -2.71 -11.65
C TYR A 312 5.25 -3.22 -10.49
N GLU A 313 5.14 -2.43 -9.42
CA GLU A 313 4.44 -2.81 -8.20
C GLU A 313 3.03 -2.22 -8.14
N THR A 314 2.85 -0.98 -8.56
CA THR A 314 1.57 -0.25 -8.45
C THR A 314 0.37 -1.04 -9.00
N PRO A 315 0.43 -1.70 -10.18
CA PRO A 315 -0.70 -2.48 -10.68
C PRO A 315 -0.83 -3.87 -10.03
N LYS A 316 0.08 -4.26 -9.14
CA LYS A 316 0.17 -5.63 -8.62
C LYS A 316 0.04 -5.73 -7.10
N ILE A 317 0.06 -4.60 -6.42
CA ILE A 317 0.03 -4.56 -4.95
C ILE A 317 -1.00 -3.54 -4.47
N ALA A 318 -1.86 -3.98 -3.56
CA ALA A 318 -2.62 -3.09 -2.70
C ALA A 318 -2.41 -3.53 -1.25
N VAL A 319 -1.80 -2.66 -0.46
CA VAL A 319 -1.44 -2.95 0.93
C VAL A 319 -1.37 -1.64 1.72
N HIS A 320 -1.80 -1.68 2.98
CA HIS A 320 -1.51 -0.63 3.95
C HIS A 320 -0.36 -1.05 4.86
N ASN A 321 -0.50 -2.21 5.47
CA ASN A 321 0.46 -2.76 6.43
C ASN A 321 1.00 -4.08 5.93
N ILE A 322 2.30 -4.27 6.08
CA ILE A 322 3.00 -5.51 5.73
C ILE A 322 4.02 -5.84 6.83
N PRO A 323 4.09 -7.08 7.31
CA PRO A 323 5.15 -7.46 8.23
C PRO A 323 6.51 -7.36 7.56
N GLY A 324 7.50 -6.87 8.29
CA GLY A 324 8.84 -6.72 7.76
C GLY A 324 9.94 -6.76 8.81
N SER A 325 11.18 -6.66 8.37
CA SER A 325 12.38 -6.62 9.21
C SER A 325 13.48 -5.80 8.54
N PHE A 326 14.32 -5.18 9.36
CA PHE A 326 15.50 -4.44 8.92
C PHE A 326 16.81 -5.21 9.13
N VAL A 327 16.75 -6.43 9.62
CA VAL A 327 17.95 -7.26 9.85
C VAL A 327 18.55 -7.72 8.52
N GLY A 328 19.75 -7.23 8.21
CA GLY A 328 20.42 -7.52 6.94
C GLY A 328 19.82 -6.80 5.73
N GLY A 329 19.25 -5.62 5.94
CA GLY A 329 18.53 -4.82 4.95
C GLY A 329 17.01 -4.92 5.11
N LEU A 330 16.28 -4.22 4.24
CA LEU A 330 14.81 -4.27 4.25
C LEU A 330 14.34 -5.62 3.70
N ARG A 331 13.54 -6.32 4.50
CA ARG A 331 12.84 -7.54 4.10
C ARG A 331 11.35 -7.35 4.36
N LEU A 332 10.56 -7.43 3.32
CA LEU A 332 9.09 -7.40 3.41
C LEU A 332 8.56 -8.83 3.36
N ALA A 333 7.60 -9.15 4.23
CA ALA A 333 6.82 -10.37 4.12
C ALA A 333 6.13 -10.42 2.75
N PHE A 334 5.92 -11.61 2.21
CA PHE A 334 5.28 -11.80 0.90
C PHE A 334 6.02 -11.20 -0.30
N HIS A 335 7.25 -10.69 -0.10
CA HIS A 335 8.06 -10.13 -1.20
C HIS A 335 8.33 -11.16 -2.31
N GLN A 336 8.41 -12.45 -1.98
CA GLN A 336 8.57 -13.53 -2.96
C GLN A 336 7.41 -13.58 -3.95
N HIS A 337 6.18 -13.33 -3.50
CA HIS A 337 5.00 -13.24 -4.39
C HIS A 337 5.08 -12.08 -5.39
N LEU A 338 5.95 -11.10 -5.14
CA LEU A 338 6.25 -10.02 -6.06
C LEU A 338 7.35 -10.37 -7.08
N GLN A 339 8.28 -11.25 -6.67
CA GLN A 339 9.43 -11.63 -7.49
C GLN A 339 9.12 -12.77 -8.46
N GLU A 340 8.19 -13.67 -8.12
CA GLU A 340 7.82 -14.81 -8.95
C GLU A 340 7.38 -14.44 -10.37
N ASN A 341 7.03 -13.16 -10.61
CA ASN A 341 6.74 -12.63 -11.93
C ASN A 341 7.86 -11.81 -12.57
N ARG A 342 9.01 -11.61 -11.91
CA ARG A 342 10.16 -10.94 -12.58
C ARG A 342 10.80 -11.83 -13.62
N ASP A 343 10.84 -13.15 -13.34
CA ASP A 343 11.43 -14.13 -14.24
C ASP A 343 10.47 -14.61 -15.34
N SER A 344 9.16 -14.25 -15.23
CA SER A 344 8.12 -14.61 -16.19
C SER A 344 7.60 -13.46 -17.07
N LEU A 345 8.08 -12.24 -16.88
CA LEU A 345 7.78 -11.15 -17.82
C LEU A 345 8.50 -11.45 -19.14
N SER A 346 7.76 -11.98 -20.09
CA SER A 346 8.24 -12.05 -21.47
C SER A 346 8.57 -10.66 -21.98
N GLY A 347 9.51 -10.54 -22.93
CA GLY A 347 9.80 -9.25 -23.56
C GLY A 347 8.54 -8.56 -24.12
N GLU A 348 7.46 -9.31 -24.41
CA GLU A 348 6.15 -8.81 -24.84
C GLU A 348 5.36 -8.13 -23.71
N ASP A 349 5.40 -8.64 -22.48
CA ASP A 349 4.71 -8.04 -21.34
C ASP A 349 5.34 -6.69 -20.94
N LEU A 350 6.68 -6.63 -20.98
CA LEU A 350 7.42 -5.38 -20.75
C LEU A 350 7.09 -4.34 -21.85
N ARG A 351 6.98 -4.77 -23.10
CA ARG A 351 6.63 -3.94 -24.24
C ARG A 351 5.19 -3.43 -24.13
N SER A 352 4.25 -4.29 -23.75
CA SER A 352 2.84 -3.90 -23.52
C SER A 352 2.72 -2.85 -22.42
N LEU A 353 3.41 -3.05 -21.30
CA LEU A 353 3.39 -2.13 -20.15
C LEU A 353 4.00 -0.76 -20.50
N ILE A 354 5.11 -0.75 -21.26
CA ILE A 354 5.74 0.48 -21.73
C ILE A 354 4.81 1.19 -22.73
N LEU A 355 4.20 0.46 -23.67
CA LEU A 355 3.26 1.03 -24.64
C LEU A 355 2.01 1.60 -23.96
N ASP A 356 1.49 0.97 -22.92
CA ASP A 356 0.31 1.46 -22.19
C ASP A 356 0.66 2.70 -21.32
N THR A 357 1.84 2.74 -20.76
CA THR A 357 2.35 3.94 -20.05
C THR A 357 2.54 5.10 -21.04
N LEU A 358 3.08 4.83 -22.22
CA LEU A 358 3.26 5.82 -23.27
C LEU A 358 1.92 6.31 -23.87
N LYS A 359 0.89 5.46 -23.97
CA LYS A 359 -0.48 5.86 -24.36
C LYS A 359 -1.11 6.78 -23.31
N LEU A 360 -0.95 6.47 -22.01
CA LEU A 360 -1.43 7.33 -20.93
C LEU A 360 -0.76 8.70 -20.93
N LEU A 361 0.57 8.74 -21.14
CA LEU A 361 1.31 9.99 -21.31
C LEU A 361 0.81 10.78 -22.53
N LYS A 362 0.51 10.11 -23.64
CA LYS A 362 -0.02 10.76 -24.83
C LYS A 362 -1.42 11.35 -24.60
N ILE A 363 -2.30 10.65 -23.91
CA ILE A 363 -3.63 11.15 -23.51
C ILE A 363 -3.50 12.36 -22.60
N ASN A 364 -2.65 12.31 -21.59
CA ASN A 364 -2.40 13.44 -20.68
C ASN A 364 -1.81 14.66 -21.42
N ILE A 365 -0.97 14.44 -22.42
CA ILE A 365 -0.40 15.47 -23.27
C ILE A 365 -1.47 16.07 -24.20
N GLU A 366 -2.39 15.27 -24.71
CA GLU A 366 -3.51 15.74 -25.55
C GLU A 366 -4.52 16.56 -24.76
N GLU A 367 -4.83 16.17 -23.50
CA GLU A 367 -5.68 16.95 -22.59
C GLU A 367 -5.07 18.30 -22.18
N LEU A 368 -3.73 18.40 -22.14
CA LEU A 368 -3.01 19.65 -21.88
C LEU A 368 -2.93 20.59 -23.10
N LYS A 369 -3.24 20.10 -24.30
CA LYS A 369 -3.25 20.90 -25.54
C LYS A 369 -4.35 21.95 -25.62
N ASP A 370 -5.42 21.77 -24.85
CA ASP A 370 -6.58 22.69 -24.86
C ASP A 370 -6.39 23.95 -23.98
N GLY A 371 -5.21 24.12 -23.37
CA GLY A 371 -4.90 25.25 -22.50
C GLY A 371 -3.49 25.83 -22.68
N GLU A 372 -3.39 27.00 -23.32
CA GLU A 372 -2.31 28.01 -23.37
C GLU A 372 -1.04 27.79 -24.22
N SER A 373 -0.73 28.83 -24.98
CA SER A 373 0.30 28.90 -26.03
C SER A 373 1.77 28.77 -25.58
N ALA A 374 2.08 28.99 -24.30
CA ALA A 374 3.43 28.81 -23.72
C ALA A 374 3.81 27.34 -23.50
N VAL A 375 2.82 26.48 -23.34
CA VAL A 375 2.98 25.01 -23.17
C VAL A 375 3.28 24.32 -24.50
N LYS A 376 2.97 24.97 -25.61
CA LYS A 376 3.07 24.41 -26.96
C LYS A 376 4.51 24.12 -27.41
N ASP A 377 5.47 24.96 -27.03
CA ASP A 377 6.89 24.77 -27.39
C ASP A 377 7.55 23.67 -26.54
N GLU A 378 7.21 23.60 -25.26
CA GLU A 378 7.68 22.54 -24.37
C GLU A 378 7.04 21.18 -24.73
N LEU A 379 5.76 21.20 -25.10
CA LEU A 379 5.02 20.04 -25.59
C LEU A 379 5.61 19.49 -26.91
N SER A 380 6.02 20.37 -27.81
CA SER A 380 6.67 19.96 -29.06
C SER A 380 8.03 19.30 -28.82
N ARG A 381 8.77 19.77 -27.80
CA ARG A 381 10.03 19.12 -27.37
C ARG A 381 9.79 17.76 -26.73
N LEU A 382 8.75 17.64 -25.92
CA LEU A 382 8.37 16.37 -25.30
C LEU A 382 7.89 15.34 -26.31
N ILE A 383 7.13 15.76 -27.34
CA ILE A 383 6.70 14.89 -28.43
C ILE A 383 7.90 14.39 -29.24
N ASN A 384 8.84 15.27 -29.59
CA ASN A 384 10.04 14.86 -30.32
C ASN A 384 10.89 13.88 -29.51
N ARG A 385 11.00 14.09 -28.20
CA ARG A 385 11.72 13.18 -27.31
C ARG A 385 11.00 11.84 -27.13
N TYR A 386 9.68 11.85 -27.17
CA TYR A 386 8.85 10.65 -27.19
C TYR A 386 9.13 9.80 -28.45
N ASP A 387 9.14 10.43 -29.63
CA ASP A 387 9.39 9.75 -30.90
C ASP A 387 10.82 9.16 -30.97
N GLU A 388 11.81 9.83 -30.35
CA GLU A 388 13.15 9.30 -30.19
C GLU A 388 13.21 8.08 -29.26
N LEU A 389 12.50 8.14 -28.12
CA LEU A 389 12.43 7.03 -27.17
C LEU A 389 11.71 5.81 -27.76
N GLU A 390 10.67 6.03 -28.56
CA GLU A 390 9.97 4.95 -29.27
C GLU A 390 10.91 4.25 -30.27
N LYS A 391 11.70 5.01 -31.04
CA LYS A 391 12.73 4.46 -31.95
C LYS A 391 13.80 3.66 -31.21
N ASP A 392 14.26 4.18 -30.07
CA ASP A 392 15.27 3.50 -29.25
C ASP A 392 14.71 2.23 -28.60
N LEU A 393 13.43 2.23 -28.21
CA LEU A 393 12.75 1.06 -27.68
C LEU A 393 12.65 -0.04 -28.75
N VAL A 394 12.24 0.28 -29.97
CA VAL A 394 12.20 -0.68 -31.07
C VAL A 394 13.59 -1.27 -31.34
N LYS A 395 14.63 -0.43 -31.36
CA LYS A 395 16.03 -0.84 -31.56
C LYS A 395 16.53 -1.77 -30.45
N ASN A 396 16.18 -1.47 -29.19
CA ASN A 396 16.58 -2.29 -28.05
C ASN A 396 15.79 -3.62 -27.99
N THR A 397 14.52 -3.64 -28.42
CA THR A 397 13.73 -4.86 -28.54
C THR A 397 14.32 -5.80 -29.58
N VAL A 398 14.74 -5.27 -30.73
CA VAL A 398 15.43 -6.08 -31.76
C VAL A 398 16.75 -6.65 -31.24
N LYS A 399 17.52 -5.89 -30.43
CA LYS A 399 18.74 -6.38 -29.81
C LYS A 399 18.47 -7.46 -28.76
N LEU A 400 17.41 -7.32 -27.98
CA LEU A 400 17.00 -8.32 -26.98
C LEU A 400 16.61 -9.63 -27.66
N ASN A 401 15.79 -9.59 -28.68
CA ASN A 401 15.39 -10.78 -29.43
C ASN A 401 16.61 -11.50 -30.07
N PHE A 402 17.56 -10.73 -30.59
CA PHE A 402 18.80 -11.29 -31.12
C PHE A 402 19.67 -11.95 -30.03
N LEU A 403 19.71 -11.38 -28.81
CA LEU A 403 20.43 -11.96 -27.68
C LEU A 403 19.74 -13.21 -27.14
N GLU A 404 18.40 -13.23 -27.10
CA GLU A 404 17.61 -14.40 -26.72
C GLU A 404 17.83 -15.56 -27.70
N GLU A 405 17.82 -15.28 -29.00
CA GLU A 405 18.07 -16.28 -30.02
C GLU A 405 19.48 -16.87 -29.93
N LYS A 406 20.48 -15.99 -29.71
CA LYS A 406 21.86 -16.43 -29.47
C LYS A 406 22.01 -17.26 -28.19
N THR A 407 21.32 -16.87 -27.12
CA THR A 407 21.36 -17.61 -25.85
C THR A 407 20.69 -18.97 -25.99
N ARG A 408 19.59 -19.06 -26.73
CA ARG A 408 18.89 -20.32 -27.03
C ARG A 408 19.81 -21.26 -27.83
N HIS A 409 20.43 -20.77 -28.90
CA HIS A 409 21.39 -21.57 -29.67
C HIS A 409 22.58 -22.06 -28.82
N PHE A 410 23.12 -21.19 -27.96
CA PHE A 410 24.22 -21.57 -27.07
C PHE A 410 23.81 -22.65 -26.05
N LEU A 411 22.58 -22.59 -25.54
CA LEU A 411 22.05 -23.60 -24.62
C LEU A 411 21.80 -24.92 -25.35
N ASP A 412 21.22 -24.88 -26.55
CA ASP A 412 20.98 -26.06 -27.37
C ASP A 412 22.28 -26.78 -27.75
N ASP A 413 23.33 -26.02 -28.14
CA ASP A 413 24.65 -26.57 -28.44
C ASP A 413 25.30 -27.21 -27.20
N ARG A 414 25.15 -26.60 -26.02
CA ARG A 414 25.64 -27.18 -24.77
C ARG A 414 24.87 -28.43 -24.35
N PHE A 415 23.56 -28.41 -24.50
CA PHE A 415 22.72 -29.60 -24.21
C PHE A 415 23.08 -30.78 -25.11
N THR A 416 23.28 -30.52 -26.41
CA THR A 416 23.71 -31.52 -27.38
C THR A 416 25.07 -32.08 -27.03
N ALA A 417 26.05 -31.22 -26.69
CA ALA A 417 27.38 -31.67 -26.29
C ALA A 417 27.41 -32.51 -24.98
N ILE A 418 26.55 -32.16 -24.00
CA ILE A 418 26.41 -32.92 -22.75
C ILE A 418 25.77 -34.28 -23.02
N THR A 419 24.73 -34.32 -23.86
CA THR A 419 24.04 -35.56 -24.22
C THR A 419 24.93 -36.54 -25.00
N GLU A 420 25.74 -36.02 -25.94
CA GLU A 420 26.74 -36.82 -26.65
C GLU A 420 27.86 -37.34 -25.73
N LYS A 421 28.26 -36.54 -24.73
CA LYS A 421 29.28 -36.98 -23.76
C LYS A 421 28.73 -38.07 -22.84
N ALA A 422 27.50 -37.93 -22.34
CA ALA A 422 26.82 -38.94 -21.52
C ALA A 422 26.66 -40.28 -22.31
N ARG A 423 26.26 -40.21 -23.58
CA ARG A 423 26.12 -41.40 -24.43
C ARG A 423 27.46 -42.10 -24.66
N LYS A 424 28.56 -41.35 -24.87
CA LYS A 424 29.90 -41.94 -25.01
C LYS A 424 30.42 -42.57 -23.71
N GLU A 425 30.01 -42.05 -22.55
CA GLU A 425 30.34 -42.65 -21.24
C GLU A 425 29.51 -43.93 -20.98
N GLU A 426 28.26 -43.97 -21.36
CA GLU A 426 27.41 -45.17 -21.29
C GLU A 426 27.90 -46.29 -22.27
N GLU A 427 28.29 -45.93 -23.48
CA GLU A 427 28.86 -46.90 -24.44
C GLU A 427 30.21 -47.46 -23.95
N LYS A 428 31.01 -46.71 -23.21
CA LYS A 428 32.24 -47.19 -22.57
C LYS A 428 31.98 -48.10 -21.36
N ALA A 429 30.92 -47.85 -20.61
CA ALA A 429 30.55 -48.66 -19.45
C ALA A 429 29.88 -50.02 -19.83
N ALA A 430 29.29 -50.10 -21.02
CA ALA A 430 28.63 -51.30 -21.52
C ALA A 430 29.58 -52.24 -22.30
N GLY A 431 30.81 -51.83 -22.59
CA GLY A 431 31.79 -52.58 -23.38
C GLY A 431 33.02 -53.09 -22.60
N GLY A 432 32.97 -53.04 -21.21
CA GLY A 432 34.02 -53.52 -20.34
C GLY A 432 33.70 -54.82 -19.59
#